data_899c684281310a6d445c5413f2132120
#
_entry.id   899c684281310a6d445c5413f2132120
#
_cell.length_a   1.000
_cell.length_b   1.000
_cell.length_c   1.000
_cell.angle_alpha   90.00
_cell.angle_beta   90.00
_cell.angle_gamma   90.00
#
_symmetry.space_group_name_H-M   'P 1'
#
loop_
_entity.id
_entity.type
_entity.pdbx_description
1 polymer ?
#
loop_
_entity_poly.entity_id
_entity_poly.type
_entity_poly.pdbx_seq_one_letter_code
_entity_poly.pdbx_strand_id
1 'polypeptide(L)'
;MKYFLCTAFLLGLAMTTHSQAAEKTPPVLDFKMKTLDGKEVDLSKYQGKVLLIVNTASKCGATPQYEQLQGLFETYGPKGLEVVGFPCNQFGSQEPGTASEIREFCTSNYSVTFDMFSKIDVNGADAAPLYKYLTSKETNPESPGPVKWNFEKFLIGKDGKILARFRTGVKPDDPKVISAIESALKK
;
A
#
# COMPACT_ATOMS: atom_id res chain seq x y z
N MET A 1 -64.33 47.50 6.07
CA MET A 1 -62.87 47.51 6.21
C MET A 1 -62.47 46.19 6.89
N LYS A 2 -61.92 45.23 6.12
CA LYS A 2 -61.49 43.91 6.60
C LYS A 2 -59.95 43.90 6.54
N TYR A 3 -59.30 43.75 7.70
CA TYR A 3 -57.86 43.64 7.82
C TYR A 3 -57.45 42.16 7.64
N PHE A 4 -56.66 41.82 6.62
CA PHE A 4 -56.03 40.55 6.43
C PHE A 4 -54.68 40.57 7.19
N LEU A 5 -54.57 39.75 8.22
CA LEU A 5 -53.29 39.48 8.90
C LEU A 5 -52.53 38.41 8.09
N CYS A 6 -51.39 38.77 7.51
CA CYS A 6 -50.50 37.85 6.83
C CYS A 6 -49.46 37.34 7.86
N THR A 7 -49.60 36.12 8.32
CA THR A 7 -48.61 35.44 9.19
C THR A 7 -47.56 34.80 8.33
N ALA A 8 -46.34 35.35 8.33
CA ALA A 8 -45.15 34.77 7.69
C ALA A 8 -44.61 33.65 8.56
N PHE A 9 -44.63 32.41 8.05
CA PHE A 9 -44.00 31.24 8.65
C PHE A 9 -42.53 31.22 8.22
N LEU A 10 -41.62 31.55 9.13
CA LEU A 10 -40.17 31.36 8.94
C LEU A 10 -39.82 29.89 9.19
N LEU A 11 -39.59 29.14 8.09
CA LEU A 11 -39.00 27.78 8.18
C LEU A 11 -37.52 27.94 8.48
N GLY A 12 -37.09 27.71 9.71
CA GLY A 12 -35.70 27.63 10.10
C GLY A 12 -35.09 26.32 9.58
N LEU A 13 -34.22 26.40 8.54
CA LEU A 13 -33.43 25.29 8.03
C LEU A 13 -32.30 25.00 9.03
N ALA A 14 -32.46 23.99 9.88
CA ALA A 14 -31.40 23.53 10.78
C ALA A 14 -30.33 22.79 9.94
N MET A 15 -29.21 23.46 9.66
CA MET A 15 -28.03 22.82 9.12
C MET A 15 -27.38 21.94 10.20
N THR A 16 -27.60 20.64 10.13
CA THR A 16 -26.86 19.67 10.92
C THR A 16 -25.45 19.56 10.38
N THR A 17 -24.50 20.24 11.01
CA THR A 17 -23.07 20.04 10.76
C THR A 17 -22.69 18.64 11.28
N HIS A 18 -22.57 17.66 10.36
CA HIS A 18 -21.93 16.40 10.68
C HIS A 18 -20.45 16.68 10.91
N SER A 19 -20.02 16.74 12.15
CA SER A 19 -18.61 16.68 12.52
C SER A 19 -18.12 15.27 12.20
N GLN A 20 -17.46 15.13 11.03
CA GLN A 20 -16.78 13.90 10.69
C GLN A 20 -15.55 13.79 11.60
N ALA A 21 -15.65 12.96 12.64
CA ALA A 21 -14.51 12.65 13.48
C ALA A 21 -13.38 12.13 12.56
N ALA A 22 -12.20 12.72 12.62
CA ALA A 22 -11.06 12.27 11.84
C ALA A 22 -10.81 10.81 12.18
N GLU A 23 -10.96 9.93 11.18
CA GLU A 23 -10.74 8.51 11.35
C GLU A 23 -9.26 8.26 11.70
N LYS A 24 -9.01 7.54 12.80
CA LYS A 24 -7.65 7.29 13.29
C LYS A 24 -6.86 6.51 12.24
N THR A 25 -5.66 6.99 11.90
CA THR A 25 -4.76 6.29 10.97
C THR A 25 -4.53 4.85 11.43
N PRO A 26 -4.76 3.85 10.55
CA PRO A 26 -4.46 2.46 10.87
C PRO A 26 -2.97 2.26 11.20
N PRO A 27 -2.62 1.42 12.19
CA PRO A 27 -1.22 1.27 12.63
C PRO A 27 -0.25 0.86 11.52
N VAL A 28 -0.70 0.09 10.51
CA VAL A 28 0.12 -0.28 9.35
C VAL A 28 0.47 0.91 8.46
N LEU A 29 -0.26 2.00 8.54
CA LEU A 29 -0.04 3.24 7.79
C LEU A 29 0.58 4.35 8.65
N ASP A 30 0.85 4.10 9.93
CA ASP A 30 1.48 5.06 10.86
C ASP A 30 3.02 4.96 10.79
N PHE A 31 3.55 4.99 9.58
CA PHE A 31 4.99 4.99 9.31
C PHE A 31 5.36 6.04 8.29
N LYS A 32 6.52 6.66 8.49
CA LYS A 32 7.15 7.55 7.52
C LYS A 32 8.25 6.82 6.78
N MET A 33 8.22 6.87 5.46
CA MET A 33 9.17 6.20 4.58
C MET A 33 9.76 7.21 3.61
N LYS A 34 10.96 6.95 3.09
CA LYS A 34 11.57 7.80 2.06
C LYS A 34 11.34 7.20 0.67
N THR A 35 10.96 8.03 -0.29
CA THR A 35 10.93 7.65 -1.72
C THR A 35 12.35 7.44 -2.24
N LEU A 36 12.51 6.90 -3.47
CA LEU A 36 13.81 6.81 -4.14
C LEU A 36 14.51 8.18 -4.29
N ASP A 37 13.75 9.28 -4.33
CA ASP A 37 14.31 10.65 -4.36
C ASP A 37 14.67 11.18 -2.97
N GLY A 38 14.54 10.36 -1.92
CA GLY A 38 14.84 10.75 -0.55
C GLY A 38 13.78 11.61 0.14
N LYS A 39 12.66 11.91 -0.53
CA LYS A 39 11.54 12.67 0.05
C LYS A 39 10.81 11.80 1.08
N GLU A 40 10.59 12.35 2.27
CA GLU A 40 9.78 11.70 3.30
C GLU A 40 8.30 11.69 2.89
N VAL A 41 7.67 10.55 3.05
CA VAL A 41 6.25 10.30 2.77
C VAL A 41 5.63 9.60 3.97
N ASP A 42 4.52 10.13 4.45
CA ASP A 42 3.68 9.49 5.45
C ASP A 42 2.77 8.47 4.74
N LEU A 43 2.78 7.21 5.20
CA LEU A 43 1.97 6.16 4.59
C LEU A 43 0.47 6.35 4.82
N SER A 44 0.07 7.25 5.72
CA SER A 44 -1.34 7.63 5.91
C SER A 44 -1.99 8.18 4.63
N LYS A 45 -1.19 8.63 3.65
CA LYS A 45 -1.70 9.02 2.31
C LYS A 45 -2.47 7.89 1.61
N TYR A 46 -2.26 6.64 2.00
CA TYR A 46 -2.94 5.46 1.44
C TYR A 46 -4.18 5.05 2.27
N GLN A 47 -4.58 5.84 3.27
CA GLN A 47 -5.77 5.54 4.08
C GLN A 47 -7.01 5.38 3.19
N GLY A 48 -7.82 4.34 3.46
CA GLY A 48 -9.00 4.01 2.67
C GLY A 48 -8.72 3.32 1.34
N LYS A 49 -7.45 3.02 1.04
CA LYS A 49 -7.03 2.25 -0.15
C LYS A 49 -6.73 0.81 0.22
N VAL A 50 -6.87 -0.09 -0.75
CA VAL A 50 -6.26 -1.42 -0.68
C VAL A 50 -4.80 -1.27 -1.07
N LEU A 51 -3.87 -1.79 -0.26
CA LEU A 51 -2.45 -1.59 -0.48
C LEU A 51 -1.74 -2.95 -0.66
N LEU A 52 -0.95 -3.08 -1.71
CA LEU A 52 -0.06 -4.22 -1.95
C LEU A 52 1.38 -3.78 -1.72
N ILE A 53 1.96 -4.21 -0.59
CA ILE A 53 3.33 -3.90 -0.17
C ILE A 53 4.25 -5.03 -0.63
N VAL A 54 5.33 -4.70 -1.36
CA VAL A 54 6.24 -5.68 -1.97
C VAL A 54 7.69 -5.32 -1.72
N ASN A 55 8.52 -6.26 -1.27
CA ASN A 55 9.97 -6.09 -1.27
C ASN A 55 10.56 -6.52 -2.62
N THR A 56 11.37 -5.68 -3.23
CA THR A 56 11.77 -5.84 -4.63
C THR A 56 13.28 -5.94 -4.82
N ALA A 57 13.71 -6.43 -5.98
CA ALA A 57 15.11 -6.45 -6.38
C ALA A 57 15.26 -6.48 -7.91
N SER A 58 16.32 -5.83 -8.41
CA SER A 58 16.61 -5.68 -9.85
C SER A 58 17.31 -6.87 -10.49
N LYS A 59 17.96 -7.74 -9.69
CA LYS A 59 18.80 -8.85 -10.19
C LYS A 59 18.35 -10.23 -9.71
N CYS A 60 17.06 -10.42 -9.53
CA CYS A 60 16.45 -11.65 -9.04
C CYS A 60 15.78 -12.41 -10.20
N GLY A 61 15.74 -13.74 -10.12
CA GLY A 61 14.92 -14.53 -11.06
C GLY A 61 13.43 -14.20 -11.02
N ALA A 62 12.96 -13.56 -9.92
CA ALA A 62 11.58 -13.08 -9.78
C ALA A 62 11.36 -11.64 -10.26
N THR A 63 12.40 -10.93 -10.71
CA THR A 63 12.32 -9.53 -11.19
C THR A 63 11.25 -9.30 -12.27
N PRO A 64 10.96 -10.26 -13.19
CA PRO A 64 9.86 -10.09 -14.14
C PRO A 64 8.47 -9.88 -13.48
N GLN A 65 8.31 -10.13 -12.19
CA GLN A 65 7.07 -9.79 -11.46
C GLN A 65 6.77 -8.29 -11.42
N TYR A 66 7.73 -7.41 -11.72
CA TYR A 66 7.46 -5.97 -11.88
C TYR A 66 6.41 -5.69 -12.95
N GLU A 67 6.46 -6.40 -14.09
CA GLU A 67 5.47 -6.26 -15.17
C GLU A 67 4.05 -6.58 -14.66
N GLN A 68 3.92 -7.68 -13.92
CA GLN A 68 2.63 -8.10 -13.36
C GLN A 68 2.13 -7.16 -12.24
N LEU A 69 3.04 -6.61 -11.42
CA LEU A 69 2.70 -5.60 -10.42
C LEU A 69 2.22 -4.31 -11.08
N GLN A 70 2.88 -3.88 -12.17
CA GLN A 70 2.45 -2.73 -12.96
C GLN A 70 1.06 -2.98 -13.58
N GLY A 71 0.83 -4.16 -14.14
CA GLY A 71 -0.48 -4.55 -14.68
C GLY A 71 -1.59 -4.55 -13.63
N LEU A 72 -1.32 -4.99 -12.40
CA LEU A 72 -2.27 -4.87 -11.28
C LEU A 72 -2.56 -3.41 -10.94
N PHE A 73 -1.52 -2.57 -10.87
CA PHE A 73 -1.65 -1.14 -10.57
C PHE A 73 -2.50 -0.42 -11.64
N GLU A 74 -2.26 -0.69 -12.93
CA GLU A 74 -3.02 -0.11 -14.03
C GLU A 74 -4.49 -0.56 -14.02
N THR A 75 -4.73 -1.84 -13.74
CA THR A 75 -6.08 -2.43 -13.80
C THR A 75 -6.95 -2.05 -12.59
N TYR A 76 -6.35 -2.02 -11.41
CA TYR A 76 -7.08 -1.87 -10.14
C TYR A 76 -6.80 -0.54 -9.43
N GLY A 77 -5.80 0.23 -9.83
CA GLY A 77 -5.51 1.56 -9.28
C GLY A 77 -6.71 2.51 -9.38
N PRO A 78 -7.40 2.62 -10.54
CA PRO A 78 -8.62 3.41 -10.65
C PRO A 78 -9.77 2.94 -9.75
N LYS A 79 -9.69 1.71 -9.24
CA LYS A 79 -10.66 1.09 -8.32
C LYS A 79 -10.25 1.19 -6.84
N GLY A 80 -9.07 1.77 -6.56
CA GLY A 80 -8.58 2.00 -5.21
C GLY A 80 -7.49 1.06 -4.71
N LEU A 81 -6.80 0.31 -5.61
CA LEU A 81 -5.58 -0.41 -5.28
C LEU A 81 -4.37 0.53 -5.39
N GLU A 82 -3.50 0.47 -4.41
CA GLU A 82 -2.16 1.03 -4.49
C GLU A 82 -1.12 -0.10 -4.41
N VAL A 83 -0.08 -0.01 -5.20
CA VAL A 83 1.08 -0.90 -5.15
C VAL A 83 2.27 -0.08 -4.67
N VAL A 84 3.05 -0.61 -3.72
CA VAL A 84 4.24 0.08 -3.21
C VAL A 84 5.41 -0.89 -3.16
N GLY A 85 6.53 -0.49 -3.75
CA GLY A 85 7.75 -1.29 -3.83
C GLY A 85 8.83 -0.79 -2.87
N PHE A 86 9.43 -1.71 -2.14
CA PHE A 86 10.54 -1.47 -1.23
C PHE A 86 11.76 -2.29 -1.70
N PRO A 87 12.73 -1.69 -2.39
CA PRO A 87 13.97 -2.36 -2.75
C PRO A 87 14.69 -2.91 -1.51
N CYS A 88 15.23 -4.14 -1.62
CA CYS A 88 15.90 -4.81 -0.52
C CYS A 88 17.09 -5.63 -1.01
N ASN A 89 18.28 -5.41 -0.42
CA ASN A 89 19.50 -6.10 -0.83
C ASN A 89 19.86 -7.33 0.04
N GLN A 90 18.98 -7.72 0.98
CA GLN A 90 19.26 -8.80 1.93
C GLN A 90 19.22 -10.22 1.31
N PHE A 91 18.68 -10.37 0.11
CA PHE A 91 18.50 -11.68 -0.54
C PHE A 91 19.47 -11.82 -1.72
N GLY A 92 20.61 -12.47 -1.45
CA GLY A 92 21.64 -12.74 -2.45
C GLY A 92 22.29 -11.49 -3.04
N SER A 93 22.25 -10.36 -2.33
CA SER A 93 22.76 -9.06 -2.82
C SER A 93 22.22 -8.67 -4.21
N GLN A 94 20.93 -8.97 -4.43
CA GLN A 94 20.28 -8.81 -5.74
C GLN A 94 19.69 -7.40 -5.97
N GLU A 95 19.91 -6.45 -5.04
CA GLU A 95 19.57 -5.04 -5.21
C GLU A 95 20.75 -4.11 -4.86
N PRO A 96 21.89 -4.22 -5.58
CA PRO A 96 23.08 -3.44 -5.24
C PRO A 96 22.99 -1.96 -5.64
N GLY A 97 22.09 -1.62 -6.57
CA GLY A 97 21.99 -0.30 -7.19
C GLY A 97 21.74 0.84 -6.21
N THR A 98 22.11 2.05 -6.61
CA THR A 98 21.71 3.31 -5.99
C THR A 98 20.22 3.57 -6.23
N ALA A 99 19.65 4.53 -5.53
CA ALA A 99 18.24 4.91 -5.74
C ALA A 99 17.94 5.35 -7.17
N SER A 100 18.87 6.08 -7.81
CA SER A 100 18.75 6.50 -9.20
C SER A 100 18.78 5.31 -10.17
N GLU A 101 19.74 4.38 -9.98
CA GLU A 101 19.85 3.18 -10.81
C GLU A 101 18.63 2.27 -10.68
N ILE A 102 18.08 2.13 -9.47
CA ILE A 102 16.85 1.37 -9.23
C ILE A 102 15.66 2.03 -9.93
N ARG A 103 15.53 3.36 -9.85
CA ARG A 103 14.47 4.10 -10.54
C ARG A 103 14.55 3.89 -12.04
N GLU A 104 15.73 4.14 -12.62
CA GLU A 104 15.96 3.97 -14.04
C GLU A 104 15.66 2.54 -14.49
N PHE A 105 16.14 1.55 -13.75
CA PHE A 105 15.84 0.14 -14.01
C PHE A 105 14.34 -0.16 -14.05
N CYS A 106 13.60 0.27 -13.02
CA CYS A 106 12.15 0.02 -12.91
C CYS A 106 11.36 0.70 -14.04
N THR A 107 11.70 1.96 -14.36
CA THR A 107 10.98 2.71 -15.39
C THR A 107 11.34 2.22 -16.80
N SER A 108 12.62 2.01 -17.09
CA SER A 108 13.08 1.66 -18.46
C SER A 108 12.75 0.21 -18.84
N ASN A 109 12.78 -0.74 -17.89
CA ASN A 109 12.58 -2.15 -18.20
C ASN A 109 11.14 -2.62 -17.98
N TYR A 110 10.38 -1.99 -17.06
CA TYR A 110 9.07 -2.46 -16.65
C TYR A 110 8.00 -1.37 -16.64
N SER A 111 8.33 -0.15 -17.08
CA SER A 111 7.40 0.99 -17.09
C SER A 111 6.72 1.24 -15.74
N VAL A 112 7.42 0.97 -14.63
CA VAL A 112 6.86 1.11 -13.28
C VAL A 112 6.45 2.55 -13.01
N THR A 113 5.18 2.75 -12.68
CA THR A 113 4.59 4.04 -12.32
C THR A 113 4.02 4.08 -10.92
N PHE A 114 3.91 2.92 -10.26
CA PHE A 114 3.53 2.88 -8.85
C PHE A 114 4.67 3.36 -7.93
N ASP A 115 4.34 3.68 -6.68
CA ASP A 115 5.28 4.27 -5.74
C ASP A 115 6.42 3.32 -5.34
N MET A 116 7.66 3.75 -5.62
CA MET A 116 8.88 3.08 -5.20
C MET A 116 9.57 3.86 -4.09
N PHE A 117 9.87 3.19 -2.99
CA PHE A 117 10.54 3.75 -1.82
C PHE A 117 12.05 3.48 -1.83
N SER A 118 12.77 4.12 -0.94
CA SER A 118 14.20 3.88 -0.73
C SER A 118 14.46 2.45 -0.30
N LYS A 119 15.65 1.95 -0.62
CA LYS A 119 16.11 0.63 -0.19
C LYS A 119 16.11 0.51 1.33
N ILE A 120 15.56 -0.59 1.83
CA ILE A 120 15.45 -0.89 3.26
C ILE A 120 15.84 -2.33 3.55
N ASP A 121 16.11 -2.60 4.82
CA ASP A 121 16.16 -3.95 5.36
C ASP A 121 14.75 -4.38 5.78
N VAL A 122 14.40 -5.63 5.46
CA VAL A 122 13.09 -6.22 5.77
C VAL A 122 13.17 -7.28 6.86
N ASN A 123 14.38 -7.70 7.24
CA ASN A 123 14.64 -8.71 8.27
C ASN A 123 15.75 -8.24 9.22
N GLY A 124 15.80 -8.84 10.42
CA GLY A 124 16.85 -8.60 11.42
C GLY A 124 16.61 -7.38 12.30
N ALA A 125 17.63 -7.00 13.05
CA ALA A 125 17.55 -5.90 14.02
C ALA A 125 17.28 -4.56 13.35
N ASP A 126 17.86 -4.35 12.16
CA ASP A 126 17.78 -3.10 11.39
C ASP A 126 16.60 -3.06 10.41
N ALA A 127 15.73 -4.09 10.44
CA ALA A 127 14.53 -4.09 9.61
C ALA A 127 13.69 -2.84 9.84
N ALA A 128 13.20 -2.25 8.74
CA ALA A 128 12.33 -1.09 8.80
C ALA A 128 11.10 -1.35 9.71
N PRO A 129 10.65 -0.37 10.51
CA PRO A 129 9.53 -0.56 11.43
C PRO A 129 8.26 -1.12 10.76
N LEU A 130 7.97 -0.69 9.54
CA LEU A 130 6.88 -1.24 8.73
C LEU A 130 7.03 -2.76 8.55
N TYR A 131 8.21 -3.27 8.21
CA TYR A 131 8.41 -4.72 8.01
C TYR A 131 8.43 -5.49 9.32
N LYS A 132 8.90 -4.90 10.44
CA LYS A 132 8.72 -5.49 11.78
C LYS A 132 7.22 -5.67 12.08
N TYR A 133 6.40 -4.68 11.76
CA TYR A 133 4.95 -4.74 11.89
C TYR A 133 4.35 -5.85 11.01
N LEU A 134 4.65 -5.85 9.70
CA LEU A 134 4.09 -6.81 8.74
C LEU A 134 4.44 -8.27 9.03
N THR A 135 5.56 -8.53 9.73
CA THR A 135 6.07 -9.87 9.99
C THR A 135 5.89 -10.35 11.43
N SER A 136 5.39 -9.49 12.33
CA SER A 136 5.12 -9.82 13.72
C SER A 136 3.96 -10.81 13.85
N LYS A 137 4.03 -11.70 14.82
CA LYS A 137 2.92 -12.60 15.17
C LYS A 137 1.72 -11.84 15.76
N GLU A 138 1.97 -10.69 16.38
CA GLU A 138 0.92 -9.88 17.01
C GLU A 138 0.03 -9.20 15.96
N THR A 139 0.63 -8.72 14.88
CA THR A 139 -0.06 -7.94 13.83
C THR A 139 -0.42 -8.77 12.60
N ASN A 140 0.26 -9.89 12.39
CA ASN A 140 0.02 -10.83 11.30
C ASN A 140 0.00 -12.29 11.82
N PRO A 141 -0.98 -12.67 12.64
CA PRO A 141 -1.04 -13.99 13.27
C PRO A 141 -1.18 -15.13 12.25
N GLU A 142 -1.83 -14.88 11.12
CA GLU A 142 -2.07 -15.89 10.07
C GLU A 142 -0.81 -16.24 9.28
N SER A 143 0.13 -15.30 9.12
CA SER A 143 1.34 -15.52 8.32
C SER A 143 2.55 -14.74 8.87
N PRO A 144 2.94 -14.95 10.13
CA PRO A 144 4.05 -14.26 10.76
C PRO A 144 5.41 -14.77 10.27
N GLY A 145 6.46 -14.14 10.79
CA GLY A 145 7.84 -14.52 10.60
C GLY A 145 8.54 -13.82 9.44
N PRO A 146 9.86 -14.03 9.31
CA PRO A 146 10.71 -13.25 8.42
C PRO A 146 10.31 -13.39 6.95
N VAL A 147 10.59 -12.35 6.17
CA VAL A 147 10.54 -12.39 4.71
C VAL A 147 11.56 -13.41 4.22
N LYS A 148 11.17 -14.30 3.31
CA LYS A 148 12.02 -15.42 2.89
C LYS A 148 12.84 -15.13 1.64
N TRP A 149 12.32 -14.26 0.76
CA TRP A 149 12.98 -13.90 -0.49
C TRP A 149 12.43 -12.58 -1.05
N ASN A 150 12.99 -12.11 -2.17
CA ASN A 150 12.48 -10.98 -2.94
C ASN A 150 11.06 -11.25 -3.44
N PHE A 151 10.30 -10.19 -3.67
CA PHE A 151 8.93 -10.20 -4.19
C PHE A 151 7.93 -10.97 -3.28
N GLU A 152 8.09 -10.95 -1.96
CA GLU A 152 6.98 -11.25 -1.06
C GLU A 152 6.01 -10.07 -1.03
N LYS A 153 4.74 -10.38 -0.98
CA LYS A 153 3.66 -9.41 -1.05
C LYS A 153 2.78 -9.48 0.19
N PHE A 154 2.43 -8.32 0.75
CA PHE A 154 1.46 -8.19 1.83
C PHE A 154 0.28 -7.38 1.31
N LEU A 155 -0.92 -7.94 1.38
CA LEU A 155 -2.16 -7.27 1.01
C LEU A 155 -2.81 -6.67 2.25
N ILE A 156 -3.06 -5.37 2.21
CA ILE A 156 -3.68 -4.59 3.28
C ILE A 156 -5.05 -4.11 2.82
N GLY A 157 -6.06 -4.29 3.66
CA GLY A 157 -7.41 -3.80 3.42
C GLY A 157 -7.55 -2.29 3.65
N LYS A 158 -8.67 -1.71 3.23
CA LYS A 158 -8.98 -0.28 3.41
C LYS A 158 -9.00 0.12 4.89
N ASP A 159 -9.32 -0.82 5.78
CA ASP A 159 -9.31 -0.66 7.24
C ASP A 159 -7.90 -0.83 7.87
N GLY A 160 -6.86 -1.03 7.05
CA GLY A 160 -5.49 -1.24 7.48
C GLY A 160 -5.17 -2.62 8.02
N LYS A 161 -6.07 -3.59 7.93
CA LYS A 161 -5.77 -4.97 8.34
C LYS A 161 -4.94 -5.69 7.28
N ILE A 162 -4.00 -6.52 7.73
CA ILE A 162 -3.26 -7.45 6.86
C ILE A 162 -4.22 -8.57 6.48
N LEU A 163 -4.59 -8.65 5.19
CA LEU A 163 -5.57 -9.61 4.67
C LEU A 163 -4.91 -10.87 4.16
N ALA A 164 -3.71 -10.76 3.59
CA ALA A 164 -2.98 -11.88 3.04
C ALA A 164 -1.48 -11.59 2.93
N ARG A 165 -0.69 -12.66 2.87
CA ARG A 165 0.74 -12.63 2.54
C ARG A 165 1.01 -13.67 1.47
N PHE A 166 1.64 -13.25 0.37
CA PHE A 166 1.99 -14.11 -0.75
C PHE A 166 3.51 -14.21 -0.86
N ARG A 167 4.03 -15.43 -0.83
CA ARG A 167 5.45 -15.70 -1.01
C ARG A 167 5.87 -15.45 -2.45
N THR A 168 7.17 -15.35 -2.69
CA THR A 168 7.77 -15.06 -4.01
C THR A 168 7.20 -15.92 -5.14
N GLY A 169 7.00 -17.22 -4.91
CA GLY A 169 6.50 -18.16 -5.93
C GLY A 169 5.04 -17.91 -6.36
N VAL A 170 4.26 -17.17 -5.57
CA VAL A 170 2.91 -16.75 -5.97
C VAL A 170 3.04 -15.43 -6.73
N LYS A 171 2.83 -15.50 -8.04
CA LYS A 171 2.97 -14.34 -8.93
C LYS A 171 1.85 -13.32 -8.69
N PRO A 172 2.07 -12.02 -9.00
CA PRO A 172 1.04 -10.99 -8.85
C PRO A 172 -0.24 -11.27 -9.65
N ASP A 173 -0.14 -11.91 -10.82
CA ASP A 173 -1.25 -12.31 -11.69
C ASP A 173 -1.87 -13.67 -11.33
N ASP A 174 -1.44 -14.32 -10.26
CA ASP A 174 -2.05 -15.56 -9.77
C ASP A 174 -3.52 -15.29 -9.38
N PRO A 175 -4.47 -16.18 -9.78
CA PRO A 175 -5.88 -16.02 -9.45
C PRO A 175 -6.16 -15.82 -7.95
N LYS A 176 -5.31 -16.34 -7.06
CA LYS A 176 -5.44 -16.13 -5.61
C LYS A 176 -5.15 -14.69 -5.21
N VAL A 177 -4.15 -14.06 -5.84
CA VAL A 177 -3.81 -12.65 -5.58
C VAL A 177 -4.92 -11.75 -6.12
N ILE A 178 -5.35 -11.99 -7.36
CA ILE A 178 -6.42 -11.24 -8.02
C ILE A 178 -7.71 -11.31 -7.19
N SER A 179 -8.14 -12.52 -6.83
CA SER A 179 -9.37 -12.72 -6.03
C SER A 179 -9.30 -12.03 -4.66
N ALA A 180 -8.13 -12.05 -4.01
CA ALA A 180 -7.94 -11.37 -2.73
C ALA A 180 -8.04 -9.84 -2.88
N ILE A 181 -7.42 -9.28 -3.93
CA ILE A 181 -7.50 -7.84 -4.25
C ILE A 181 -8.94 -7.43 -4.53
N GLU A 182 -9.64 -8.16 -5.42
CA GLU A 182 -11.03 -7.86 -5.77
C GLU A 182 -11.98 -7.94 -4.58
N SER A 183 -11.75 -8.91 -3.69
CA SER A 183 -12.51 -9.05 -2.45
C SER A 183 -12.25 -7.89 -1.48
N ALA A 184 -11.01 -7.42 -1.39
CA ALA A 184 -10.63 -6.28 -0.56
C ALA A 184 -11.21 -4.96 -1.08
N LEU A 185 -11.25 -4.78 -2.41
CA LEU A 185 -11.79 -3.58 -3.06
C LEU A 185 -13.30 -3.42 -2.88
N LYS A 186 -14.05 -4.53 -2.69
CA LYS A 186 -15.51 -4.53 -2.47
C LYS A 186 -15.92 -4.16 -1.05
N LYS A 187 -15.02 -4.25 -0.08
CA LYS A 187 -15.24 -3.84 1.32
C LYS A 187 -15.01 -2.34 1.50
#